data_242ac976e34e1c1392a160eb7f153ae1
#
_entry.id   242ac976e34e1c1392a160eb7f153ae1
#
_cell.length_a   1.000
_cell.length_b   1.000
_cell.length_c   1.000
_cell.angle_alpha   90.00
_cell.angle_beta   90.00
_cell.angle_gamma   90.00
#
_symmetry.space_group_name_H-M   'P 1'
#
loop_
_entity.id
_entity.type
_entity.pdbx_description
1 polymer ?
#
loop_
_entity_poly.entity_id
_entity_poly.type
_entity_poly.pdbx_seq_one_letter_code
_entity_poly.pdbx_strand_id
1 'polypeptide(L)'
;MLASFIEVDGRPYSLELVKRIKSDDMFERENVLNQLLVRNRQVYMDSVTKVYNRRYYDERLKNLEGWFSFAMIDMDNFKHINDRFGHQAGDAALYRAAQAIKSQIRSDDELVRYGGDEFFLLFRDLPQQILEKKLQSIRAALDEIVIEEYPELHISASIGGAFAAGRISRTVSYTHLTLPTN
;
A
#
# COMPACT_ATOMS: atom_id res chain seq x y z
N MET A 1 -26.61 -7.19 -5.92
CA MET A 1 -26.19 -8.45 -5.28
C MET A 1 -24.70 -8.29 -5.02
N LEU A 2 -24.29 -7.99 -3.78
CA LEU A 2 -22.88 -7.82 -3.41
C LEU A 2 -22.45 -9.14 -2.74
N ALA A 3 -21.63 -9.92 -3.41
CA ALA A 3 -21.00 -11.09 -2.83
C ALA A 3 -19.64 -10.65 -2.25
N SER A 4 -19.47 -10.82 -0.95
CA SER A 4 -18.17 -10.65 -0.29
C SER A 4 -17.61 -12.02 0.06
N PHE A 5 -16.36 -12.27 -0.32
CA PHE A 5 -15.65 -13.48 0.04
C PHE A 5 -14.86 -13.24 1.33
N ILE A 6 -15.01 -14.16 2.29
CA ILE A 6 -14.16 -14.22 3.49
C ILE A 6 -13.45 -15.56 3.51
N GLU A 7 -12.22 -15.60 3.96
CA GLU A 7 -11.44 -16.80 4.14
C GLU A 7 -11.30 -17.10 5.63
N VAL A 8 -11.70 -18.29 6.04
CA VAL A 8 -11.56 -18.80 7.41
C VAL A 8 -10.80 -20.11 7.32
N ASP A 9 -9.68 -20.21 8.03
CA ASP A 9 -8.78 -21.39 8.05
C ASP A 9 -8.34 -21.88 6.66
N GLY A 10 -8.01 -20.94 5.76
CA GLY A 10 -7.54 -21.25 4.42
C GLY A 10 -8.62 -21.71 3.44
N ARG A 11 -9.89 -21.59 3.79
CA ARG A 11 -11.03 -21.91 2.94
C ARG A 11 -11.83 -20.66 2.59
N PRO A 12 -12.13 -20.45 1.31
CA PRO A 12 -12.98 -19.33 0.91
C PRO A 12 -14.44 -19.62 1.24
N TYR A 13 -15.07 -18.67 1.90
CA TYR A 13 -16.51 -18.67 2.15
C TYR A 13 -17.18 -17.53 1.41
N SER A 14 -18.25 -17.84 0.68
CA SER A 14 -19.15 -16.84 0.10
C SER A 14 -20.21 -16.47 1.11
N LEU A 15 -20.30 -15.18 1.48
CA LEU A 15 -21.41 -14.65 2.25
C LEU A 15 -22.52 -14.26 1.26
N GLU A 16 -23.44 -15.17 1.00
CA GLU A 16 -24.73 -14.83 0.39
C GLU A 16 -25.65 -14.28 1.46
N LEU A 17 -25.89 -12.97 1.42
CA LEU A 17 -26.95 -12.35 2.21
C LEU A 17 -28.30 -12.66 1.58
N VAL A 18 -28.90 -13.77 1.95
CA VAL A 18 -30.29 -14.12 1.56
C VAL A 18 -31.26 -13.29 2.38
N LYS A 19 -32.03 -12.48 1.69
CA LYS A 19 -32.98 -11.51 2.20
C LYS A 19 -34.20 -12.18 2.82
N ARG A 20 -34.13 -12.50 4.12
CA ARG A 20 -35.32 -12.67 4.99
C ARG A 20 -34.97 -12.09 6.35
N ILE A 21 -35.16 -10.79 6.55
CA ILE A 21 -34.73 -10.09 7.77
C ILE A 21 -35.97 -9.41 8.37
N LYS A 22 -36.31 -9.76 9.60
CA LYS A 22 -37.13 -8.93 10.51
C LYS A 22 -36.26 -7.73 10.92
N SER A 23 -36.85 -6.56 11.07
CA SER A 23 -36.16 -5.27 11.27
C SER A 23 -35.17 -5.20 12.45
N ASP A 24 -35.31 -6.02 13.46
CA ASP A 24 -34.45 -6.02 14.66
C ASP A 24 -33.08 -6.72 14.38
N ASP A 25 -33.02 -7.65 13.44
CA ASP A 25 -31.78 -8.33 13.04
C ASP A 25 -30.82 -7.45 12.19
N MET A 26 -31.30 -6.36 11.62
CA MET A 26 -30.47 -5.50 10.75
C MET A 26 -29.44 -4.73 11.55
N PHE A 27 -29.79 -4.18 12.69
CA PHE A 27 -28.87 -3.41 13.54
C PHE A 27 -27.73 -4.25 14.12
N GLU A 28 -28.01 -5.48 14.54
CA GLU A 28 -26.97 -6.39 15.05
C GLU A 28 -26.01 -6.83 13.94
N ARG A 29 -26.52 -7.09 12.73
CA ARG A 29 -25.67 -7.49 11.58
C ARG A 29 -24.84 -6.36 11.03
N GLU A 30 -25.37 -5.15 10.98
CA GLU A 30 -24.63 -3.97 10.60
C GLU A 30 -23.50 -3.68 11.59
N ASN A 31 -23.74 -3.87 12.90
CA ASN A 31 -22.71 -3.80 13.93
C ASN A 31 -21.64 -4.88 13.77
N VAL A 32 -22.01 -6.13 13.50
CA VAL A 32 -21.05 -7.23 13.28
C VAL A 32 -20.23 -6.97 12.02
N LEU A 33 -20.87 -6.55 10.91
CA LEU A 33 -20.15 -6.21 9.68
C LEU A 33 -19.18 -5.04 9.88
N ASN A 34 -19.62 -3.99 10.57
CA ASN A 34 -18.77 -2.85 10.90
C ASN A 34 -17.61 -3.26 11.82
N GLN A 35 -17.84 -4.12 12.81
CA GLN A 35 -16.77 -4.67 13.65
C GLN A 35 -15.78 -5.52 12.86
N LEU A 36 -16.24 -6.33 11.91
CA LEU A 36 -15.38 -7.10 11.02
C LEU A 36 -14.56 -6.19 10.08
N LEU A 37 -15.17 -5.15 9.54
CA LEU A 37 -14.46 -4.16 8.70
C LEU A 37 -13.42 -3.37 9.50
N VAL A 38 -13.76 -2.97 10.73
CA VAL A 38 -12.82 -2.29 11.65
C VAL A 38 -11.68 -3.22 12.04
N ARG A 39 -11.96 -4.48 12.40
CA ARG A 39 -10.92 -5.47 12.70
C ARG A 39 -10.04 -5.77 11.49
N ASN A 40 -10.64 -5.91 10.31
CA ASN A 40 -9.89 -6.13 9.07
C ASN A 40 -8.94 -4.96 8.77
N ARG A 41 -9.41 -3.71 8.94
CA ARG A 41 -8.55 -2.53 8.85
C ARG A 41 -7.43 -2.54 9.89
N GLN A 42 -7.71 -2.85 11.15
CA GLN A 42 -6.70 -2.91 12.21
C GLN A 42 -5.61 -3.97 11.95
N VAL A 43 -5.98 -5.11 11.34
CA VAL A 43 -5.03 -6.18 11.03
C VAL A 43 -4.11 -5.84 9.87
N TYR A 44 -4.61 -5.13 8.85
CA TYR A 44 -3.89 -4.91 7.59
C TYR A 44 -3.37 -3.49 7.38
N MET A 45 -3.68 -2.55 8.26
CA MET A 45 -3.19 -1.17 8.13
C MET A 45 -1.96 -0.95 9.01
N ASP A 46 -0.99 -0.20 8.48
CA ASP A 46 0.13 0.30 9.25
C ASP A 46 -0.31 1.47 10.14
N SER A 47 0.11 1.43 11.40
CA SER A 47 -0.34 2.40 12.42
C SER A 47 0.19 3.81 12.18
N VAL A 48 1.39 3.96 11.57
CA VAL A 48 2.02 5.25 11.28
C VAL A 48 1.50 5.82 9.97
N THR A 49 1.67 5.09 8.88
CA THR A 49 1.45 5.59 7.53
C THR A 49 0.00 5.54 7.06
N LYS A 50 -0.85 4.74 7.73
CA LYS A 50 -2.26 4.52 7.35
C LYS A 50 -2.44 3.95 5.94
N VAL A 51 -1.44 3.25 5.43
CA VAL A 51 -1.50 2.38 4.25
C VAL A 51 -1.45 0.93 4.68
N TYR A 52 -1.52 -0.01 3.74
CA TYR A 52 -1.44 -1.43 4.10
C TYR A 52 -0.08 -1.77 4.73
N ASN A 53 -0.06 -2.74 5.63
CA ASN A 53 1.16 -3.24 6.26
C ASN A 53 1.71 -4.48 5.52
N ARG A 54 2.90 -4.96 5.96
CA ARG A 54 3.56 -6.14 5.42
C ARG A 54 2.69 -7.40 5.43
N ARG A 55 1.86 -7.56 6.48
CA ARG A 55 0.97 -8.70 6.58
C ARG A 55 -0.03 -8.75 5.42
N TYR A 56 -0.56 -7.59 5.00
CA TYR A 56 -1.44 -7.50 3.82
C TYR A 56 -0.72 -7.99 2.56
N TYR A 57 0.54 -7.60 2.35
CA TYR A 57 1.34 -8.10 1.24
C TYR A 57 1.48 -9.63 1.28
N ASP A 58 1.90 -10.18 2.42
CA ASP A 58 2.16 -11.61 2.56
C ASP A 58 0.91 -12.48 2.37
N GLU A 59 -0.24 -12.02 2.84
CA GLU A 59 -1.50 -12.78 2.81
C GLU A 59 -2.34 -12.51 1.55
N ARG A 60 -2.23 -11.32 0.93
CA ARG A 60 -3.11 -10.90 -0.17
C ARG A 60 -2.42 -10.69 -1.51
N LEU A 61 -1.21 -10.12 -1.52
CA LEU A 61 -0.56 -9.70 -2.76
C LEU A 61 0.46 -10.71 -3.25
N LYS A 62 1.24 -11.29 -2.37
CA LYS A 62 2.35 -12.19 -2.71
C LYS A 62 1.99 -13.33 -3.66
N ASN A 63 0.76 -13.83 -3.59
CA ASN A 63 0.28 -14.95 -4.38
C ASN A 63 -0.67 -14.55 -5.51
N LEU A 64 -0.83 -13.26 -5.79
CA LEU A 64 -1.60 -12.82 -6.94
C LEU A 64 -0.96 -13.33 -8.24
N GLU A 65 -1.82 -13.76 -9.14
CA GLU A 65 -1.44 -14.21 -10.49
C GLU A 65 -2.03 -13.26 -11.52
N GLY A 66 -1.26 -12.94 -12.54
CA GLY A 66 -1.71 -12.05 -13.60
C GLY A 66 -0.59 -11.18 -14.17
N TRP A 67 -1.00 -10.05 -14.73
CA TRP A 67 -0.11 -9.03 -15.28
C TRP A 67 -0.14 -7.82 -14.36
N PHE A 68 1.00 -7.48 -13.78
CA PHE A 68 1.09 -6.40 -12.80
C PHE A 68 2.31 -5.53 -13.07
N SER A 69 2.15 -4.23 -12.90
CA SER A 69 3.27 -3.33 -12.68
C SER A 69 3.42 -3.12 -11.19
N PHE A 70 4.65 -3.12 -10.69
CA PHE A 70 4.91 -2.84 -9.28
C PHE A 70 6.16 -2.02 -9.09
N ALA A 71 6.29 -1.42 -7.92
CA ALA A 71 7.49 -0.68 -7.54
C ALA A 71 7.86 -0.95 -6.09
N MET A 72 9.18 -0.90 -5.83
CA MET A 72 9.74 -0.75 -4.50
C MET A 72 10.23 0.69 -4.35
N ILE A 73 9.92 1.30 -3.23
CA ILE A 73 10.29 2.66 -2.86
C ILE A 73 10.99 2.58 -1.52
N ASP A 74 12.20 3.08 -1.43
CA ASP A 74 13.02 3.10 -0.23
C ASP A 74 13.34 4.57 0.11
N MET A 75 13.06 4.97 1.37
CA MET A 75 13.30 6.36 1.81
C MET A 75 14.79 6.59 2.04
N ASP A 76 15.39 7.48 1.26
CA ASP A 76 16.82 7.75 1.35
C ASP A 76 17.21 8.32 2.72
N ASN A 77 18.27 7.78 3.29
CA ASN A 77 18.84 8.25 4.55
C ASN A 77 17.86 8.30 5.74
N PHE A 78 16.82 7.48 5.75
CA PHE A 78 15.77 7.51 6.78
C PHE A 78 16.32 7.36 8.21
N LYS A 79 17.35 6.53 8.39
CA LYS A 79 18.04 6.43 9.68
C LYS A 79 18.61 7.78 10.13
N HIS A 80 19.22 8.55 9.21
CA HIS A 80 19.76 9.87 9.52
C HIS A 80 18.66 10.86 9.93
N ILE A 81 17.47 10.77 9.33
CA ILE A 81 16.31 11.57 9.74
C ILE A 81 15.98 11.27 11.20
N ASN A 82 15.87 9.99 11.59
CA ASN A 82 15.61 9.60 12.97
C ASN A 82 16.70 10.04 13.94
N ASP A 83 17.96 9.87 13.56
CA ASP A 83 19.11 10.20 14.42
C ASP A 83 19.23 11.73 14.64
N ARG A 84 18.88 12.55 13.64
CA ARG A 84 18.99 14.00 13.71
C ARG A 84 17.77 14.69 14.31
N PHE A 85 16.55 14.26 13.90
CA PHE A 85 15.30 14.94 14.22
C PHE A 85 14.40 14.15 15.19
N GLY A 86 14.79 12.91 15.53
CA GLY A 86 14.04 12.03 16.41
C GLY A 86 12.98 11.18 15.68
N HIS A 87 12.50 10.13 16.34
CA HIS A 87 11.55 9.18 15.78
C HIS A 87 10.20 9.81 15.38
N GLN A 88 9.77 10.87 16.07
CA GLN A 88 8.52 11.57 15.72
C GLN A 88 8.63 12.24 14.34
N ALA A 89 9.79 12.82 14.03
CA ALA A 89 10.06 13.38 12.71
C ALA A 89 10.11 12.29 11.64
N GLY A 90 10.73 11.13 11.95
CA GLY A 90 10.71 9.96 11.07
C GLY A 90 9.29 9.45 10.80
N ASP A 91 8.46 9.34 11.82
CA ASP A 91 7.06 8.94 11.67
C ASP A 91 6.26 9.95 10.82
N ALA A 92 6.49 11.27 11.04
CA ALA A 92 5.90 12.30 10.20
C ALA A 92 6.36 12.20 8.74
N ALA A 93 7.65 11.97 8.50
CA ALA A 93 8.20 11.78 7.16
C ALA A 93 7.57 10.58 6.45
N LEU A 94 7.47 9.42 7.11
CA LEU A 94 6.83 8.22 6.57
C LEU A 94 5.35 8.46 6.26
N TYR A 95 4.63 9.14 7.17
CA TYR A 95 3.23 9.46 6.95
C TYR A 95 3.05 10.37 5.73
N ARG A 96 3.83 11.47 5.63
CA ARG A 96 3.77 12.40 4.51
C ARG A 96 4.16 11.73 3.19
N ALA A 97 5.20 10.90 3.18
CA ALA A 97 5.58 10.10 2.01
C ALA A 97 4.45 9.18 1.56
N ALA A 98 3.83 8.44 2.48
CA ALA A 98 2.70 7.57 2.14
C ALA A 98 1.51 8.35 1.56
N GLN A 99 1.19 9.55 2.10
CA GLN A 99 0.11 10.39 1.56
C GLN A 99 0.47 10.96 0.17
N ALA A 100 1.71 11.38 -0.03
CA ALA A 100 2.19 11.85 -1.34
C ALA A 100 2.10 10.75 -2.40
N ILE A 101 2.58 9.54 -2.10
CA ILE A 101 2.45 8.39 -3.00
C ILE A 101 0.96 8.10 -3.29
N LYS A 102 0.14 8.08 -2.25
CA LYS A 102 -1.29 7.79 -2.36
C LYS A 102 -2.04 8.80 -3.22
N SER A 103 -1.62 10.07 -3.23
CA SER A 103 -2.20 11.09 -4.11
C SER A 103 -1.92 10.87 -5.60
N GLN A 104 -0.87 10.10 -5.91
CA GLN A 104 -0.44 9.83 -7.28
C GLN A 104 -0.99 8.52 -7.86
N ILE A 105 -1.71 7.72 -7.07
CA ILE A 105 -2.21 6.40 -7.47
C ILE A 105 -3.74 6.35 -7.45
N ARG A 106 -4.30 5.34 -8.10
CA ARG A 106 -5.76 5.13 -8.14
C ARG A 106 -6.23 4.41 -6.87
N SER A 107 -7.54 4.40 -6.66
CA SER A 107 -8.17 3.71 -5.52
C SER A 107 -8.03 2.19 -5.55
N ASP A 108 -7.81 1.61 -6.72
CA ASP A 108 -7.61 0.19 -6.97
C ASP A 108 -6.13 -0.22 -7.00
N ASP A 109 -5.19 0.75 -7.00
CA ASP A 109 -3.77 0.49 -6.76
C ASP A 109 -3.53 0.29 -5.25
N GLU A 110 -2.54 -0.53 -4.91
CA GLU A 110 -2.29 -0.95 -3.54
C GLU A 110 -0.91 -0.51 -3.06
N LEU A 111 -0.92 0.35 -2.04
CA LEU A 111 0.28 0.83 -1.37
C LEU A 111 0.46 0.12 -0.03
N VAL A 112 1.61 -0.48 0.17
CA VAL A 112 1.98 -1.26 1.36
C VAL A 112 3.26 -0.69 1.97
N ARG A 113 3.30 -0.47 3.27
CA ARG A 113 4.55 -0.32 4.02
C ARG A 113 5.15 -1.69 4.21
N TYR A 114 6.20 -2.00 3.43
CA TYR A 114 6.79 -3.32 3.36
C TYR A 114 7.86 -3.56 4.42
N GLY A 115 8.62 -2.53 4.76
CA GLY A 115 9.68 -2.52 5.76
C GLY A 115 9.59 -1.29 6.67
N GLY A 116 10.67 -0.96 7.35
CA GLY A 116 10.79 0.22 8.21
C GLY A 116 10.55 1.51 7.44
N ASP A 117 11.27 1.67 6.34
CA ASP A 117 11.32 2.80 5.43
C ASP A 117 11.01 2.42 3.97
N GLU A 118 10.61 1.17 3.75
CA GLU A 118 10.32 0.61 2.44
C GLU A 118 8.83 0.55 2.16
N PHE A 119 8.43 0.95 0.95
CA PHE A 119 7.07 0.80 0.44
C PHE A 119 7.06 -0.11 -0.79
N PHE A 120 6.05 -0.97 -0.86
CA PHE A 120 5.70 -1.74 -2.03
C PHE A 120 4.42 -1.17 -2.65
N LEU A 121 4.44 -0.94 -3.95
CA LEU A 121 3.33 -0.40 -4.70
C LEU A 121 2.95 -1.36 -5.82
N LEU A 122 1.69 -1.79 -5.83
CA LEU A 122 1.11 -2.61 -6.88
C LEU A 122 0.15 -1.76 -7.70
N PHE A 123 0.37 -1.70 -9.01
CA PHE A 123 -0.52 -1.09 -9.96
C PHE A 123 -1.38 -2.16 -10.64
N ARG A 124 -2.69 -1.97 -10.59
CA ARG A 124 -3.62 -2.77 -11.35
C ARG A 124 -3.78 -2.19 -12.75
N ASP A 125 -3.65 -3.04 -13.76
CA ASP A 125 -3.85 -2.68 -15.18
C ASP A 125 -3.03 -1.47 -15.66
N LEU A 126 -1.82 -1.28 -15.09
CA LEU A 126 -0.89 -0.25 -15.56
C LEU A 126 0.03 -0.83 -16.64
N PRO A 127 -0.05 -0.36 -17.90
CA PRO A 127 0.85 -0.81 -18.96
C PRO A 127 2.31 -0.46 -18.64
N GLN A 128 3.23 -1.36 -19.02
CA GLN A 128 4.67 -1.19 -18.80
C GLN A 128 5.20 0.16 -19.33
N GLN A 129 4.69 0.61 -20.48
CA GLN A 129 5.14 1.84 -21.13
C GLN A 129 4.80 3.11 -20.32
N ILE A 130 3.83 3.01 -19.38
CA ILE A 130 3.39 4.13 -18.55
C ILE A 130 4.04 4.09 -17.18
N LEU A 131 4.59 2.93 -16.78
CA LEU A 131 5.16 2.73 -15.44
C LEU A 131 6.23 3.77 -15.11
N GLU A 132 7.20 3.98 -16.00
CA GLU A 132 8.29 4.96 -15.77
C GLU A 132 7.76 6.36 -15.48
N LYS A 133 6.83 6.85 -16.33
CA LYS A 133 6.22 8.17 -16.15
C LYS A 133 5.48 8.26 -14.81
N LYS A 134 4.81 7.18 -14.41
CA LYS A 134 4.11 7.10 -13.13
C LYS A 134 5.09 7.19 -11.96
N LEU A 135 6.20 6.45 -12.02
CA LEU A 135 7.23 6.48 -10.97
C LEU A 135 7.91 7.85 -10.88
N GLN A 136 8.15 8.52 -12.02
CA GLN A 136 8.66 9.90 -12.04
C GLN A 136 7.70 10.88 -11.36
N SER A 137 6.37 10.74 -11.57
CA SER A 137 5.38 11.60 -10.90
C SER A 137 5.33 11.35 -9.39
N ILE A 138 5.48 10.11 -8.96
CA ILE A 138 5.56 9.75 -7.53
C ILE A 138 6.81 10.36 -6.91
N ARG A 139 7.95 10.26 -7.58
CA ARG A 139 9.21 10.85 -7.12
C ARG A 139 9.09 12.35 -6.95
N ALA A 140 8.59 13.06 -7.98
CA ALA A 140 8.38 14.50 -7.90
C ALA A 140 7.49 14.90 -6.72
N ALA A 141 6.42 14.13 -6.46
CA ALA A 141 5.55 14.37 -5.31
C ALA A 141 6.25 14.12 -3.96
N LEU A 142 7.20 13.21 -3.89
CA LEU A 142 8.02 12.98 -2.68
C LEU A 142 9.02 14.12 -2.46
N ASP A 143 9.69 14.59 -3.52
CA ASP A 143 10.67 15.68 -3.46
C ASP A 143 10.03 17.04 -3.08
N GLU A 144 8.71 17.21 -3.32
CA GLU A 144 7.94 18.41 -2.96
C GLU A 144 7.42 18.42 -1.52
N ILE A 145 7.66 17.35 -0.73
CA ILE A 145 7.12 17.27 0.63
C ILE A 145 7.79 18.31 1.54
N VAL A 146 6.96 19.12 2.18
CA VAL A 146 7.36 20.02 3.26
C VAL A 146 6.65 19.59 4.54
N ILE A 147 7.41 19.45 5.62
CA ILE A 147 6.88 19.18 6.96
C ILE A 147 7.05 20.45 7.78
N GLU A 148 5.93 21.12 8.09
CA GLU A 148 5.94 22.43 8.76
C GLU A 148 6.66 22.40 10.11
N GLU A 149 6.53 21.29 10.86
CA GLU A 149 7.19 21.10 12.15
C GLU A 149 8.70 20.84 12.03
N TYR A 150 9.17 20.49 10.83
CA TYR A 150 10.57 20.15 10.53
C TYR A 150 11.00 20.75 9.19
N PRO A 151 11.09 22.08 9.05
CA PRO A 151 11.31 22.74 7.75
C PRO A 151 12.68 22.44 7.11
N GLU A 152 13.66 21.99 7.90
CA GLU A 152 14.96 21.56 7.40
C GLU A 152 15.01 20.08 6.95
N LEU A 153 13.90 19.34 7.15
CA LEU A 153 13.84 17.94 6.78
C LEU A 153 13.44 17.82 5.31
N HIS A 154 14.35 17.27 4.50
CA HIS A 154 14.10 16.94 3.10
C HIS A 154 13.87 15.45 2.96
N ILE A 155 12.84 15.08 2.22
CA ILE A 155 12.49 13.70 1.91
C ILE A 155 12.92 13.41 0.48
N SER A 156 13.66 12.32 0.30
CA SER A 156 13.92 11.73 -1.00
C SER A 156 13.75 10.21 -0.94
N ALA A 157 13.59 9.58 -2.07
CA ALA A 157 13.43 8.13 -2.13
C ALA A 157 14.04 7.53 -3.40
N SER A 158 14.65 6.37 -3.25
CA SER A 158 15.06 5.50 -4.33
C SER A 158 13.87 4.67 -4.80
N ILE A 159 13.57 4.69 -6.11
CA ILE A 159 12.40 4.02 -6.67
C ILE A 159 12.84 3.07 -7.77
N GLY A 160 12.52 1.79 -7.60
CA GLY A 160 12.69 0.76 -8.62
C GLY A 160 11.34 0.16 -9.00
N GLY A 161 11.06 0.05 -10.30
CA GLY A 161 9.83 -0.55 -10.82
C GLY A 161 10.09 -1.75 -11.71
N ALA A 162 9.12 -2.65 -11.75
CA ALA A 162 9.15 -3.79 -12.63
C ALA A 162 7.75 -4.17 -13.10
N PHE A 163 7.73 -4.92 -14.21
CA PHE A 163 6.52 -5.52 -14.76
C PHE A 163 6.60 -7.03 -14.62
N ALA A 164 5.57 -7.63 -14.09
CA ALA A 164 5.50 -9.06 -13.86
C ALA A 164 4.37 -9.70 -14.65
N ALA A 165 4.68 -10.86 -15.25
CA ALA A 165 3.72 -11.77 -15.83
C ALA A 165 3.74 -13.08 -15.03
N GLY A 166 2.62 -13.46 -14.43
CA GLY A 166 2.50 -14.64 -13.59
C GLY A 166 2.29 -14.32 -12.13
N ARG A 167 2.90 -15.10 -11.21
CA ARG A 167 2.75 -14.91 -9.77
C ARG A 167 3.80 -13.95 -9.22
N ILE A 168 3.41 -12.96 -8.43
CA ILE A 168 4.32 -11.94 -7.86
C ILE A 168 5.51 -12.59 -7.12
N SER A 169 5.28 -13.66 -6.35
CA SER A 169 6.32 -14.35 -5.58
C SER A 169 7.30 -15.20 -6.41
N ARG A 170 6.98 -15.47 -7.68
CA ARG A 170 7.78 -16.32 -8.59
C ARG A 170 8.11 -15.59 -9.88
N THR A 171 8.31 -14.31 -9.84
CA THR A 171 8.46 -13.47 -11.02
C THR A 171 9.63 -13.93 -11.90
N VAL A 172 9.32 -14.33 -13.10
CA VAL A 172 10.26 -14.95 -14.05
C VAL A 172 10.76 -13.94 -15.10
N SER A 173 10.14 -12.77 -15.22
CA SER A 173 10.55 -11.78 -16.22
C SER A 173 10.43 -10.36 -15.68
N TYR A 174 11.58 -9.75 -15.38
CA TYR A 174 11.67 -8.36 -14.93
C TYR A 174 12.19 -7.48 -16.04
N THR A 175 11.50 -6.39 -16.31
CA THR A 175 12.16 -5.21 -16.86
C THR A 175 12.42 -4.28 -15.67
N HIS A 176 13.66 -4.23 -15.20
CA HIS A 176 14.06 -3.32 -14.13
C HIS A 176 14.08 -1.89 -14.63
N LEU A 177 13.34 -1.04 -13.96
CA LEU A 177 13.36 0.40 -14.11
C LEU A 177 13.85 0.97 -12.79
N THR A 178 15.10 1.44 -12.76
CA THR A 178 15.63 2.17 -11.61
C THR A 178 15.69 3.63 -11.99
N LEU A 179 14.98 4.47 -11.25
CA LEU A 179 15.12 5.92 -11.41
C LEU A 179 16.42 6.34 -10.72
N PRO A 180 17.33 7.09 -11.41
CA PRO A 180 18.54 7.58 -10.77
C PRO A 180 18.19 8.49 -9.60
N THR A 181 18.90 8.33 -8.49
CA THR A 181 18.92 9.29 -7.38
C THR A 181 19.62 10.56 -7.85
N ASN A 182 19.06 11.72 -7.59
CA ASN A 182 19.72 13.01 -7.82
C ASN A 182 20.79 13.24 -6.77
#